data_4b89cad4080e6d624073a9678e60a056
#
_entry.id   4b89cad4080e6d624073a9678e60a056
#
_cell.length_a   1.000
_cell.length_b   1.000
_cell.length_c   1.000
_cell.angle_alpha   90.00
_cell.angle_beta   90.00
_cell.angle_gamma   90.00
#
_symmetry.space_group_name_H-M   'P 1'
#
loop_
_entity.id
_entity.type
_entity.pdbx_description
1 polymer ?
#
loop_
_entity_poly.entity_id
_entity_poly.type
_entity_poly.pdbx_seq_one_letter_code
_entity_poly.pdbx_strand_id
1 'polypeptide(L)'
;MLSTVIGGAMLPHAPQFFTMPDTEDKKLVAHVREVAADIGKRLRALDPDLWIIFSNDHAEQFFHTTAPPFTVHVGGEATGEFAGRKFHWKIPSAIAFELVRQLYRQNFDPAFTCTAKIDYAIGIPLTHLGHAGTVLQVYFNA
;
A
#
# COMPACT_ATOMS: atom_id res chain seq x y z
N MET A 1 21.06 8.48 11.88
CA MET A 1 21.32 7.52 10.77
C MET A 1 20.68 8.07 9.52
N LEU A 2 21.36 8.04 8.39
CA LEU A 2 20.79 8.38 7.11
C LEU A 2 19.95 7.19 6.63
N SER A 3 18.68 7.43 6.31
CA SER A 3 17.81 6.41 5.71
C SER A 3 18.15 6.28 4.22
N THR A 4 18.22 5.04 3.72
CA THR A 4 18.55 4.77 2.32
C THR A 4 17.43 3.95 1.69
N VAL A 5 16.99 4.34 0.49
CA VAL A 5 16.10 3.52 -0.32
C VAL A 5 16.93 2.41 -0.95
N ILE A 6 16.66 1.17 -0.59
CA ILE A 6 17.42 -0.02 -1.04
C ILE A 6 16.75 -0.79 -2.17
N GLY A 7 15.49 -0.51 -2.45
CA GLY A 7 14.75 -1.13 -3.53
C GLY A 7 13.37 -0.52 -3.71
N GLY A 8 12.76 -0.76 -4.85
CA GLY A 8 11.41 -0.33 -5.15
C GLY A 8 10.81 -1.10 -6.32
N ALA A 9 9.50 -1.13 -6.40
CA ALA A 9 8.76 -1.73 -7.50
C ALA A 9 7.44 -0.98 -7.75
N MET A 10 6.98 -1.03 -8.98
CA MET A 10 5.64 -0.59 -9.37
C MET A 10 4.84 -1.81 -9.78
N LEU A 11 3.63 -1.95 -9.25
CA LEU A 11 2.74 -3.06 -9.55
C LEU A 11 1.37 -2.56 -9.95
N PRO A 12 0.70 -3.26 -10.88
CA PRO A 12 -0.70 -3.01 -11.14
C PRO A 12 -1.56 -3.47 -9.95
N HIS A 13 -2.67 -2.77 -9.71
CA HIS A 13 -3.62 -3.09 -8.65
C HIS A 13 -5.04 -3.35 -9.17
N ALA A 14 -5.16 -3.75 -10.43
CA ALA A 14 -6.46 -3.96 -11.04
C ALA A 14 -7.31 -5.00 -10.27
N PRO A 15 -8.61 -4.71 -10.01
CA PRO A 15 -9.50 -5.62 -9.27
C PRO A 15 -9.56 -7.03 -9.83
N GLN A 16 -9.39 -7.16 -11.14
CA GLN A 16 -9.40 -8.41 -11.88
C GLN A 16 -8.38 -9.43 -11.39
N PHE A 17 -7.29 -8.98 -10.78
CA PHE A 17 -6.31 -9.89 -10.16
C PHE A 17 -6.92 -10.75 -9.04
N PHE A 18 -8.02 -10.32 -8.42
CA PHE A 18 -8.73 -11.08 -7.41
C PHE A 18 -10.07 -11.60 -7.89
N THR A 19 -10.84 -10.80 -8.63
CA THR A 19 -12.20 -11.18 -9.08
C THR A 19 -12.19 -12.18 -10.23
N MET A 20 -11.14 -12.17 -11.07
CA MET A 20 -10.97 -13.09 -12.20
C MET A 20 -12.24 -13.29 -13.04
N PRO A 21 -12.84 -12.24 -13.60
CA PRO A 21 -14.01 -12.40 -14.45
C PRO A 21 -13.66 -13.20 -15.71
N ASP A 22 -14.66 -13.82 -16.34
CA ASP A 22 -14.44 -14.69 -17.51
C ASP A 22 -13.92 -13.94 -18.75
N THR A 23 -14.01 -12.61 -18.76
CA THR A 23 -13.47 -11.73 -19.80
C THR A 23 -11.95 -11.59 -19.76
N GLU A 24 -11.30 -12.00 -18.66
CA GLU A 24 -9.87 -11.85 -18.47
C GLU A 24 -9.07 -13.04 -19.03
N ASP A 25 -7.90 -12.75 -19.58
CA ASP A 25 -6.91 -13.77 -19.94
C ASP A 25 -6.29 -14.36 -18.66
N LYS A 26 -6.79 -15.53 -18.27
CA LYS A 26 -6.34 -16.22 -17.05
C LYS A 26 -4.85 -16.55 -17.05
N LYS A 27 -4.25 -16.80 -18.23
CA LYS A 27 -2.81 -17.08 -18.35
C LYS A 27 -1.99 -15.83 -18.11
N LEU A 28 -2.42 -14.70 -18.69
CA LEU A 28 -1.75 -13.41 -18.48
C LEU A 28 -1.82 -12.99 -17.02
N VAL A 29 -3.00 -13.09 -16.38
CA VAL A 29 -3.14 -12.77 -14.95
C VAL A 29 -2.28 -13.68 -14.08
N ALA A 30 -2.21 -14.98 -14.37
CA ALA A 30 -1.34 -15.90 -13.65
C ALA A 30 0.14 -15.49 -13.78
N HIS A 31 0.59 -15.15 -15.01
CA HIS A 31 1.95 -14.69 -15.24
C HIS A 31 2.27 -13.40 -14.47
N VAL A 32 1.38 -12.42 -14.46
CA VAL A 32 1.59 -11.17 -13.69
C VAL A 32 1.71 -11.46 -12.19
N ARG A 33 0.92 -12.41 -11.65
CA ARG A 33 1.02 -12.83 -10.25
C ARG A 33 2.37 -13.50 -9.94
N GLU A 34 2.86 -14.34 -10.83
CA GLU A 34 4.18 -14.99 -10.70
C GLU A 34 5.30 -13.95 -10.69
N VAL A 35 5.28 -13.00 -11.62
CA VAL A 35 6.25 -11.90 -11.68
C VAL A 35 6.19 -11.05 -10.40
N ALA A 36 5.00 -10.72 -9.91
CA ALA A 36 4.84 -9.98 -8.66
C ALA A 36 5.41 -10.75 -7.46
N ALA A 37 5.19 -12.06 -7.39
CA ALA A 37 5.74 -12.90 -6.34
C ALA A 37 7.28 -12.96 -6.39
N ASP A 38 7.89 -13.03 -7.59
CA ASP A 38 9.35 -12.97 -7.75
C ASP A 38 9.91 -11.60 -7.31
N ILE A 39 9.28 -10.50 -7.72
CA ILE A 39 9.64 -9.16 -7.26
C ILE A 39 9.61 -9.10 -5.73
N GLY A 40 8.53 -9.60 -5.11
CA GLY A 40 8.40 -9.64 -3.66
C GLY A 40 9.51 -10.45 -2.98
N LYS A 41 9.88 -11.61 -3.54
CA LYS A 41 11.01 -12.41 -3.07
C LYS A 41 12.33 -11.64 -3.12
N ARG A 42 12.58 -10.96 -4.24
CA ARG A 42 13.79 -10.15 -4.42
C ARG A 42 13.85 -8.96 -3.46
N LEU A 43 12.73 -8.25 -3.26
CA LEU A 43 12.66 -7.15 -2.31
C LEU A 43 12.89 -7.62 -0.87
N ARG A 44 12.30 -8.74 -0.46
CA ARG A 44 12.53 -9.32 0.88
C ARG A 44 13.98 -9.78 1.08
N ALA A 45 14.66 -10.24 0.03
CA ALA A 45 16.06 -10.63 0.10
C ALA A 45 17.01 -9.46 0.37
N LEU A 46 16.56 -8.21 0.18
CA LEU A 46 17.31 -7.00 0.55
C LEU A 46 17.24 -6.71 2.06
N ASP A 47 16.40 -7.45 2.81
CA ASP A 47 16.18 -7.30 4.26
C ASP A 47 15.85 -5.85 4.68
N PRO A 48 14.80 -5.23 4.12
CA PRO A 48 14.47 -3.84 4.42
C PRO A 48 13.91 -3.69 5.84
N ASP A 49 14.35 -2.67 6.58
CA ASP A 49 13.82 -2.30 7.89
C ASP A 49 12.37 -1.79 7.81
N LEU A 50 11.98 -1.21 6.66
CA LEU A 50 10.68 -0.61 6.46
C LEU A 50 10.19 -0.79 5.03
N TRP A 51 8.93 -1.18 4.89
CA TRP A 51 8.18 -1.12 3.64
C TRP A 51 7.30 0.13 3.63
N ILE A 52 7.35 0.88 2.54
CA ILE A 52 6.47 2.02 2.31
C ILE A 52 5.67 1.73 1.05
N ILE A 53 4.35 1.85 1.11
CA ILE A 53 3.49 1.75 -0.06
C ILE A 53 2.82 3.09 -0.34
N PHE A 54 2.88 3.48 -1.60
CA PHE A 54 2.16 4.63 -2.16
C PHE A 54 1.06 4.10 -3.06
N SER A 55 -0.18 4.49 -2.81
CA SER A 55 -1.32 4.03 -3.60
C SER A 55 -2.46 5.03 -3.60
N ASN A 56 -3.36 4.88 -4.56
CA ASN A 56 -4.59 5.65 -4.58
C ASN A 56 -5.56 5.13 -3.50
N ASP A 57 -6.47 6.00 -3.07
CA ASP A 57 -7.72 5.60 -2.44
C ASP A 57 -8.85 5.70 -3.47
N HIS A 58 -9.55 4.61 -3.73
CA HIS A 58 -10.64 4.55 -4.70
C HIS A 58 -12.00 4.92 -4.05
N ALA A 59 -12.03 6.00 -3.29
CA ALA A 59 -13.18 6.45 -2.51
C ALA A 59 -13.68 5.40 -1.48
N GLU A 60 -12.76 4.57 -0.96
CA GLU A 60 -13.03 3.65 0.14
C GLU A 60 -12.96 4.35 1.50
N GLN A 61 -12.04 5.31 1.64
CA GLN A 61 -11.79 6.06 2.86
C GLN A 61 -11.98 7.57 2.67
N PHE A 62 -11.51 8.14 1.55
CA PHE A 62 -11.56 9.56 1.27
C PHE A 62 -12.53 9.85 0.13
N PHE A 63 -13.65 10.50 0.45
CA PHE A 63 -14.68 10.85 -0.51
C PHE A 63 -14.48 12.27 -1.04
N HIS A 64 -15.19 12.63 -2.12
CA HIS A 64 -15.13 13.95 -2.73
C HIS A 64 -15.47 15.11 -1.77
N THR A 65 -16.12 14.81 -0.66
CA THR A 65 -16.41 15.80 0.40
C THR A 65 -15.20 16.13 1.27
N THR A 66 -14.18 15.27 1.30
CA THR A 66 -12.95 15.47 2.05
C THR A 66 -11.83 14.67 1.39
N ALA A 67 -11.16 15.29 0.43
CA ALA A 67 -10.09 14.65 -0.34
C ALA A 67 -8.78 15.45 -0.20
N PRO A 68 -7.98 15.19 0.85
CA PRO A 68 -6.65 15.79 0.98
C PRO A 68 -5.73 15.32 -0.15
N PRO A 69 -4.76 16.12 -0.59
CA PRO A 69 -3.86 15.75 -1.69
C PRO A 69 -3.15 14.42 -1.47
N PHE A 70 -2.70 14.19 -0.25
CA PHE A 70 -2.19 12.89 0.20
C PHE A 70 -2.34 12.74 1.71
N THR A 71 -2.41 11.49 2.17
CA THR A 71 -2.66 11.15 3.56
C THR A 71 -1.72 10.05 4.03
N VAL A 72 -1.10 10.23 5.18
CA VAL A 72 -0.27 9.21 5.85
C VAL A 72 -1.11 8.46 6.87
N HIS A 73 -1.12 7.13 6.85
CA HIS A 73 -1.74 6.33 7.88
C HIS A 73 -0.82 6.23 9.10
N VAL A 74 -1.28 6.74 10.24
CA VAL A 74 -0.52 6.80 11.49
C VAL A 74 -1.09 5.92 12.61
N GLY A 75 -2.18 5.19 12.35
CA GLY A 75 -2.75 4.20 13.29
C GLY A 75 -1.81 3.01 13.52
N GLY A 76 -2.14 2.13 14.45
CA GLY A 76 -1.31 0.96 14.78
C GLY A 76 -1.48 -0.21 13.81
N GLU A 77 -2.60 -0.24 13.12
CA GLU A 77 -2.96 -1.30 12.17
C GLU A 77 -3.92 -0.78 11.11
N ALA A 78 -3.97 -1.48 9.99
CA ALA A 78 -4.94 -1.25 8.94
C ALA A 78 -5.58 -2.57 8.51
N THR A 79 -6.88 -2.55 8.30
CA THR A 79 -7.67 -3.70 7.87
C THR A 79 -8.52 -3.35 6.66
N GLY A 80 -8.86 -4.35 5.88
CA GLY A 80 -9.75 -4.19 4.72
C GLY A 80 -10.24 -5.53 4.21
N GLU A 81 -11.13 -5.49 3.24
CA GLU A 81 -11.61 -6.69 2.56
C GLU A 81 -11.96 -6.36 1.11
N PHE A 82 -11.57 -7.22 0.20
CA PHE A 82 -11.95 -7.13 -1.20
C PHE A 82 -12.05 -8.52 -1.84
N ALA A 83 -13.11 -8.78 -2.59
CA ALA A 83 -13.37 -10.05 -3.28
C ALA A 83 -13.24 -11.26 -2.33
N GLY A 84 -13.77 -11.16 -1.11
CA GLY A 84 -13.73 -12.20 -0.08
C GLY A 84 -12.37 -12.44 0.57
N ARG A 85 -11.38 -11.60 0.27
CA ARG A 85 -10.04 -11.63 0.88
C ARG A 85 -9.91 -10.54 1.92
N LYS A 86 -9.52 -10.91 3.14
CA LYS A 86 -9.27 -9.98 4.23
C LYS A 86 -7.82 -9.54 4.24
N PHE A 87 -7.60 -8.28 4.53
CA PHE A 87 -6.29 -7.65 4.67
C PHE A 87 -6.08 -7.22 6.11
N HIS A 88 -4.85 -7.39 6.59
CA HIS A 88 -4.42 -6.88 7.88
C HIS A 88 -2.91 -6.67 7.86
N TRP A 89 -2.48 -5.45 8.08
CA TRP A 89 -1.06 -5.10 8.25
C TRP A 89 -0.87 -4.19 9.45
N LYS A 90 0.26 -4.35 10.12
CA LYS A 90 0.70 -3.43 11.16
C LYS A 90 1.23 -2.15 10.53
N ILE A 91 0.97 -1.03 11.16
CA ILE A 91 1.47 0.29 10.77
C ILE A 91 2.51 0.72 11.80
N PRO A 92 3.69 1.21 11.37
CA PRO A 92 4.72 1.68 12.29
C PRO A 92 4.39 3.11 12.76
N SER A 93 3.41 3.27 13.65
CA SER A 93 2.83 4.55 14.05
C SER A 93 3.86 5.62 14.42
N ALA A 94 4.89 5.27 15.18
CA ALA A 94 5.92 6.22 15.60
C ALA A 94 6.70 6.78 14.38
N ILE A 95 7.04 5.91 13.43
CA ILE A 95 7.72 6.30 12.18
C ILE A 95 6.77 7.09 11.29
N ALA A 96 5.51 6.70 11.20
CA ALA A 96 4.50 7.39 10.41
C ALA A 96 4.24 8.81 10.91
N PHE A 97 4.12 9.01 12.23
CA PHE A 97 4.02 10.34 12.82
C PHE A 97 5.28 11.19 12.60
N GLU A 98 6.46 10.56 12.69
CA GLU A 98 7.70 11.30 12.39
C GLU A 98 7.78 11.71 10.93
N LEU A 99 7.34 10.84 10.00
CA LEU A 99 7.24 11.20 8.58
C LEU A 99 6.34 12.43 8.38
N VAL A 100 5.15 12.45 8.97
CA VAL A 100 4.23 13.61 8.90
C VAL A 100 4.93 14.88 9.39
N ARG A 101 5.61 14.81 10.55
CA ARG A 101 6.35 15.97 11.08
C ARG A 101 7.47 16.44 10.16
N GLN A 102 8.21 15.51 9.56
CA GLN A 102 9.29 15.86 8.63
C GLN A 102 8.75 16.46 7.34
N LEU A 103 7.63 15.96 6.83
CA LEU A 103 6.96 16.52 5.65
C LEU A 103 6.54 17.99 5.90
N TYR A 104 5.92 18.30 7.04
CA TYR A 104 5.61 19.70 7.41
C TYR A 104 6.86 20.59 7.48
N ARG A 105 7.97 20.08 8.03
CA ARG A 105 9.25 20.83 8.07
C ARG A 105 9.85 21.11 6.68
N GLN A 106 9.47 20.29 5.70
CA GLN A 106 9.88 20.46 4.29
C GLN A 106 8.83 21.20 3.44
N ASN A 107 7.86 21.88 4.08
CA ASN A 107 6.77 22.61 3.45
C ASN A 107 5.83 21.74 2.59
N PHE A 108 5.72 20.44 2.89
CA PHE A 108 4.61 19.64 2.42
C PHE A 108 3.41 19.80 3.35
N ASP A 109 2.21 19.56 2.85
CA ASP A 109 0.97 19.65 3.62
C ASP A 109 0.22 18.30 3.64
N PRO A 110 0.75 17.28 4.34
CA PRO A 110 0.09 16.00 4.44
C PRO A 110 -1.12 16.05 5.38
N ALA A 111 -2.21 15.38 5.00
CA ALA A 111 -3.14 14.91 5.99
C ALA A 111 -2.60 13.64 6.68
N PHE A 112 -3.18 13.27 7.80
CA PHE A 112 -2.97 11.96 8.41
C PHE A 112 -4.28 11.36 8.89
N THR A 113 -4.32 10.03 8.99
CA THR A 113 -5.46 9.29 9.52
C THR A 113 -5.01 8.25 10.53
N CYS A 114 -5.76 8.09 11.61
CA CYS A 114 -5.52 7.04 12.61
C CYS A 114 -6.24 5.74 12.26
N THR A 115 -7.25 5.83 11.41
CA THR A 115 -8.05 4.68 10.97
C THR A 115 -8.27 4.77 9.48
N ALA A 116 -7.89 3.75 8.73
CA ALA A 116 -8.20 3.66 7.31
C ALA A 116 -8.50 2.22 6.95
N LYS A 117 -9.47 2.03 6.07
CA LYS A 117 -9.64 0.77 5.37
C LYS A 117 -8.52 0.59 4.37
N ILE A 118 -8.04 -0.63 4.24
CA ILE A 118 -7.13 -0.99 3.16
C ILE A 118 -7.95 -1.13 1.88
N ASP A 119 -7.70 -0.23 0.96
CA ASP A 119 -8.19 -0.31 -0.41
C ASP A 119 -7.56 -1.50 -1.13
N TYR A 120 -8.25 -2.05 -2.12
CA TYR A 120 -7.70 -3.11 -2.98
C TYR A 120 -6.42 -2.67 -3.71
N ALA A 121 -6.24 -1.37 -3.97
CA ALA A 121 -5.01 -0.82 -4.55
C ALA A 121 -3.78 -1.01 -3.66
N ILE A 122 -3.95 -1.19 -2.36
CA ILE A 122 -2.91 -1.58 -1.41
C ILE A 122 -2.94 -3.09 -1.19
N GLY A 123 -4.12 -3.65 -0.98
CA GLY A 123 -4.31 -5.06 -0.65
C GLY A 123 -3.82 -6.03 -1.72
N ILE A 124 -4.10 -5.74 -2.99
CA ILE A 124 -3.71 -6.59 -4.11
C ILE A 124 -2.17 -6.67 -4.27
N PRO A 125 -1.45 -5.54 -4.43
CA PRO A 125 0.00 -5.57 -4.58
C PRO A 125 0.71 -6.23 -3.39
N LEU A 126 0.39 -5.86 -2.16
CA LEU A 126 1.04 -6.44 -0.98
C LEU A 126 0.80 -7.95 -0.85
N THR A 127 -0.40 -8.42 -1.22
CA THR A 127 -0.71 -9.86 -1.24
C THR A 127 0.13 -10.59 -2.27
N HIS A 128 0.22 -10.07 -3.50
CA HIS A 128 1.01 -10.71 -4.56
C HIS A 128 2.51 -10.64 -4.33
N LEU A 129 3.00 -9.56 -3.71
CA LEU A 129 4.39 -9.48 -3.23
C LEU A 129 4.66 -10.47 -2.07
N GLY A 130 3.62 -11.03 -1.45
CA GLY A 130 3.77 -11.90 -0.27
C GLY A 130 4.29 -11.15 0.95
N HIS A 131 3.95 -9.86 1.08
CA HIS A 131 4.33 -9.08 2.26
C HIS A 131 3.37 -9.37 3.42
N ALA A 132 3.93 -9.74 4.58
CA ALA A 132 3.18 -10.06 5.79
C ALA A 132 3.58 -9.21 7.02
N GLY A 133 4.53 -8.31 6.85
CA GLY A 133 5.10 -7.52 7.95
C GLY A 133 4.41 -6.16 8.15
N THR A 134 5.17 -5.26 8.73
CA THR A 134 4.78 -3.87 8.94
C THR A 134 4.93 -3.07 7.66
N VAL A 135 3.97 -2.20 7.36
CA VAL A 135 3.99 -1.33 6.18
C VAL A 135 3.53 0.08 6.53
N LEU A 136 4.25 1.08 6.07
CA LEU A 136 3.83 2.48 6.13
C LEU A 136 3.02 2.78 4.88
N GLN A 137 1.80 3.29 5.07
CA GLN A 137 0.86 3.55 3.98
C GLN A 137 0.69 5.04 3.73
N VAL A 138 0.85 5.44 2.48
CA VAL A 138 0.61 6.80 1.99
C VAL A 138 -0.41 6.73 0.85
N TYR A 139 -1.54 7.38 1.06
CA TYR A 139 -2.62 7.47 0.08
C TYR A 139 -2.50 8.75 -0.72
N PHE A 140 -2.62 8.66 -2.02
CA PHE A 140 -2.82 9.80 -2.91
C PHE A 140 -4.28 9.84 -3.35
N ASN A 141 -4.88 10.99 -3.26
CA ASN A 141 -6.20 11.24 -3.82
C ASN A 141 -6.00 11.78 -5.24
N ALA A 142 -6.44 11.00 -6.21
CA ALA A 142 -6.40 11.37 -7.63
C ALA A 142 -7.74 11.94 -8.08
#